data_54fd99c80699dd19a7f37f3eb42f3f86
#
_entry.id   54fd99c80699dd19a7f37f3eb42f3f86
#
_cell.length_a   1.000
_cell.length_b   1.000
_cell.length_c   1.000
_cell.angle_alpha   90.00
_cell.angle_beta   90.00
_cell.angle_gamma   90.00
#
_symmetry.space_group_name_H-M   'P 1'
#
loop_
_entity.id
_entity.type
_entity.pdbx_description
1 polymer ?
#
loop_
_entity_poly.entity_id
_entity_poly.type
_entity_poly.pdbx_seq_one_letter_code
_entity_poly.pdbx_strand_id
1 'polypeptide(L)'
;QLYIKRLRLDQKISEPSNNLTRINYRLINPAKSLNAFKLLELYDETLIHKTFKILLNDQLSFNNNDWLKDVFKRNTSKNLDWFFDHYINFSELLDYKIEINKNKVSILDKSKEKIQIPIPIKKVFKNNSTFNFLYLNYKDEIDLSYENDLKKIIIDPDNLLVDINSQNNYINFVSKRKKTKLRFYTDIESTTENQIYYRPQLGYNFYDGLLPG
;
A
#
# COMPACT_ATOMS: atom_id res chain seq x y z
N GLN A 1 3.79 6.17 7.62
CA GLN A 1 2.59 6.51 6.83
C GLN A 1 1.31 6.01 7.49
N LEU A 2 1.16 4.72 7.77
CA LEU A 2 -0.06 4.10 8.30
C LEU A 2 -0.57 4.80 9.58
N TYR A 3 0.33 5.12 10.52
CA TYR A 3 -0.04 5.81 11.76
C TYR A 3 -0.66 7.21 11.48
N ILE A 4 -0.06 7.99 10.60
CA ILE A 4 -0.55 9.33 10.23
C ILE A 4 -1.89 9.24 9.48
N LYS A 5 -2.05 8.25 8.60
CA LYS A 5 -3.34 7.98 7.94
C LYS A 5 -4.43 7.62 8.96
N ARG A 6 -4.16 6.75 9.91
CA ARG A 6 -5.11 6.37 10.99
C ARG A 6 -5.54 7.58 11.84
N LEU A 7 -4.64 8.52 12.07
CA LEU A 7 -4.94 9.78 12.76
C LEU A 7 -5.67 10.82 11.87
N ARG A 8 -5.90 10.52 10.58
CA ARG A 8 -6.47 11.44 9.58
C ARG A 8 -5.68 12.75 9.44
N LEU A 9 -4.38 12.66 9.60
CA LEU A 9 -3.43 13.78 9.43
C LEU A 9 -2.69 13.71 8.09
N ASP A 10 -3.01 12.73 7.25
CA ASP A 10 -2.45 12.55 5.93
C ASP A 10 -3.00 13.62 4.97
N GLN A 11 -2.13 14.15 4.12
CA GLN A 11 -2.49 15.14 3.10
C GLN A 11 -2.22 14.57 1.71
N LYS A 12 -2.86 15.14 0.69
CA LYS A 12 -2.69 14.72 -0.72
C LYS A 12 -1.25 14.96 -1.17
N ILE A 13 -0.76 14.16 -2.11
CA ILE A 13 0.56 14.40 -2.74
C ILE A 13 0.52 15.72 -3.52
N SER A 14 -0.62 16.00 -4.18
CA SER A 14 -0.85 17.22 -4.96
C SER A 14 -1.03 18.50 -4.14
N GLU A 15 -1.06 18.41 -2.81
CA GLU A 15 -1.23 19.59 -1.96
C GLU A 15 -0.04 20.55 -2.14
N PRO A 16 -0.28 21.85 -2.37
CA PRO A 16 0.79 22.83 -2.43
C PRO A 16 1.66 22.82 -1.18
N SER A 17 2.97 23.00 -1.34
CA SER A 17 3.95 22.86 -0.26
C SER A 17 3.73 23.83 0.91
N ASN A 18 3.16 24.99 0.65
CA ASN A 18 2.80 26.00 1.67
C ASN A 18 1.60 25.57 2.54
N ASN A 19 0.76 24.65 2.05
CA ASN A 19 -0.40 24.14 2.78
C ASN A 19 -0.07 22.85 3.55
N LEU A 20 1.10 22.26 3.31
CA LEU A 20 1.49 21.02 3.98
C LEU A 20 1.88 21.28 5.44
N THR A 21 1.39 20.44 6.34
CA THR A 21 1.91 20.37 7.70
C THR A 21 3.38 19.95 7.68
N ARG A 22 4.15 20.34 8.69
CA ARG A 22 5.59 20.05 8.77
C ARG A 22 5.90 18.54 8.65
N ILE A 23 5.06 17.69 9.22
CA ILE A 23 5.23 16.24 9.17
C ILE A 23 4.95 15.70 7.74
N ASN A 24 3.89 16.19 7.09
CA ASN A 24 3.58 15.81 5.71
C ASN A 24 4.69 16.28 4.77
N TYR A 25 5.12 17.53 4.86
CA TYR A 25 6.18 18.07 4.01
C TYR A 25 7.50 17.28 4.14
N ARG A 26 7.95 16.99 5.36
CA ARG A 26 9.28 16.40 5.58
C ARG A 26 9.34 14.88 5.44
N LEU A 27 8.28 14.18 5.79
CA LEU A 27 8.30 12.72 5.93
C LEU A 27 7.24 12.01 5.09
N ILE A 28 5.98 12.47 5.17
CA ILE A 28 4.88 11.68 4.63
C ILE A 28 4.78 11.81 3.11
N ASN A 29 4.77 13.05 2.58
CA ASN A 29 4.65 13.26 1.14
C ASN A 29 5.85 12.73 0.36
N PRO A 30 7.13 12.88 0.77
CA PRO A 30 8.24 12.21 0.11
C PRO A 30 8.09 10.68 0.07
N ALA A 31 7.66 10.07 1.17
CA ALA A 31 7.46 8.62 1.23
C ALA A 31 6.26 8.16 0.36
N LYS A 32 5.16 8.94 0.33
CA LYS A 32 4.01 8.68 -0.56
C LYS A 32 4.41 8.81 -2.03
N SER A 33 5.16 9.85 -2.38
CA SER A 33 5.64 10.06 -3.74
C SER A 33 6.53 8.91 -4.20
N LEU A 34 7.41 8.39 -3.33
CA LEU A 34 8.21 7.22 -3.63
C LEU A 34 7.33 5.99 -3.91
N ASN A 35 6.32 5.74 -3.09
CA ASN A 35 5.37 4.64 -3.32
C ASN A 35 4.59 4.83 -4.62
N ALA A 36 4.16 6.08 -4.92
CA ALA A 36 3.49 6.42 -6.15
C ALA A 36 4.34 6.07 -7.38
N PHE A 37 5.61 6.47 -7.40
CA PHE A 37 6.53 6.14 -8.49
C PHE A 37 6.81 4.65 -8.60
N LYS A 38 6.96 3.93 -7.48
CA LYS A 38 7.11 2.47 -7.51
C LYS A 38 5.87 1.78 -8.09
N LEU A 39 4.67 2.24 -7.74
CA LEU A 39 3.44 1.70 -8.32
C LEU A 39 3.34 1.99 -9.81
N LEU A 40 3.76 3.18 -10.23
CA LEU A 40 3.82 3.56 -11.64
C LEU A 40 4.84 2.74 -12.42
N GLU A 41 6.01 2.44 -11.84
CA GLU A 41 7.03 1.56 -12.41
C GLU A 41 6.51 0.11 -12.58
N LEU A 42 5.78 -0.41 -11.60
CA LEU A 42 5.10 -1.71 -11.74
C LEU A 42 4.04 -1.70 -12.86
N TYR A 43 3.39 -0.56 -13.09
CA TYR A 43 2.38 -0.39 -14.13
C TYR A 43 3.01 -0.27 -15.52
N ASP A 44 4.09 0.50 -15.64
CA ASP A 44 4.87 0.66 -16.87
C ASP A 44 6.36 0.84 -16.55
N GLU A 45 7.10 -0.27 -16.61
CA GLU A 45 8.51 -0.36 -16.21
C GLU A 45 9.43 0.67 -16.89
N THR A 46 9.15 1.04 -18.12
CA THR A 46 10.01 1.96 -18.91
C THR A 46 9.62 3.42 -18.79
N LEU A 47 8.41 3.70 -18.31
CA LEU A 47 7.81 5.03 -18.34
C LEU A 47 8.60 6.06 -17.54
N ILE A 48 8.94 5.73 -16.31
CA ILE A 48 9.67 6.64 -15.42
C ILE A 48 11.02 7.00 -16.04
N HIS A 49 11.78 6.00 -16.49
CA HIS A 49 13.09 6.22 -17.09
C HIS A 49 13.03 7.10 -18.35
N LYS A 50 12.09 6.80 -19.25
CA LYS A 50 11.86 7.59 -20.48
C LYS A 50 11.49 9.04 -20.16
N THR A 51 10.57 9.23 -19.22
CA THR A 51 10.11 10.56 -18.84
C THR A 51 11.22 11.38 -18.21
N PHE A 52 11.94 10.82 -17.24
CA PHE A 52 13.05 11.54 -16.60
C PHE A 52 14.18 11.85 -17.56
N LYS A 53 14.50 10.97 -18.53
CA LYS A 53 15.48 11.25 -19.57
C LYS A 53 15.09 12.47 -20.40
N ILE A 54 13.82 12.63 -20.76
CA ILE A 54 13.34 13.82 -21.48
C ILE A 54 13.43 15.06 -20.58
N LEU A 55 12.98 14.97 -19.34
CA LEU A 55 13.03 16.09 -18.39
C LEU A 55 14.46 16.61 -18.15
N LEU A 56 15.47 15.74 -18.21
CA LEU A 56 16.87 16.14 -18.03
C LEU A 56 17.50 16.72 -19.31
N ASN A 57 17.05 16.29 -20.49
CA ASN A 57 17.63 16.69 -21.76
C ASN A 57 16.97 17.93 -22.38
N ASP A 58 15.67 18.10 -22.13
CA ASP A 58 14.93 19.22 -22.68
C ASP A 58 14.86 20.35 -21.65
N GLN A 59 15.18 21.58 -22.11
CA GLN A 59 14.88 22.80 -21.36
C GLN A 59 13.37 23.06 -21.44
N LEU A 60 12.59 22.23 -20.72
CA LEU A 60 11.13 22.35 -20.71
C LEU A 60 10.74 23.66 -20.01
N SER A 61 10.03 24.50 -20.71
CA SER A 61 9.35 25.64 -20.09
C SER A 61 8.17 25.12 -19.26
N PHE A 62 8.28 25.22 -17.94
CA PHE A 62 7.24 24.82 -16.98
C PHE A 62 6.09 25.84 -16.98
N ASN A 63 5.33 25.90 -18.05
CA ASN A 63 4.36 26.99 -18.29
C ASN A 63 2.97 26.74 -17.72
N ASN A 64 2.69 25.52 -17.24
CA ASN A 64 1.40 25.16 -16.62
C ASN A 64 1.57 24.10 -15.52
N ASN A 65 0.55 23.94 -14.68
CA ASN A 65 0.57 22.96 -13.59
C ASN A 65 0.46 21.51 -14.08
N ASP A 66 0.03 21.28 -15.33
CA ASP A 66 -0.21 19.95 -15.90
C ASP A 66 0.96 19.44 -16.76
N TRP A 67 2.02 20.25 -16.91
CA TRP A 67 3.16 19.90 -17.77
C TRP A 67 3.73 18.50 -17.49
N LEU A 68 3.82 18.10 -16.22
CA LEU A 68 4.33 16.79 -15.82
C LEU A 68 3.39 15.67 -16.31
N LYS A 69 2.08 15.84 -16.14
CA LYS A 69 1.06 14.91 -16.63
C LYS A 69 1.16 14.73 -18.15
N ASP A 70 1.35 15.84 -18.88
CA ASP A 70 1.48 15.82 -20.34
C ASP A 70 2.75 15.08 -20.79
N VAL A 71 3.88 15.31 -20.13
CA VAL A 71 5.14 14.60 -20.44
C VAL A 71 4.98 13.11 -20.19
N PHE A 72 4.39 12.70 -19.07
CA PHE A 72 4.14 11.29 -18.79
C PHE A 72 3.20 10.66 -19.83
N LYS A 73 2.08 11.33 -20.15
CA LYS A 73 1.08 10.84 -21.14
C LYS A 73 1.66 10.68 -22.54
N ARG A 74 2.62 11.51 -22.96
CA ARG A 74 3.29 11.40 -24.27
C ARG A 74 4.23 10.19 -24.36
N ASN A 75 4.70 9.67 -23.24
CA ASN A 75 5.68 8.59 -23.17
C ASN A 75 5.09 7.20 -23.01
N THR A 76 3.77 7.08 -22.89
CA THR A 76 3.08 5.79 -22.78
C THR A 76 1.75 5.83 -23.54
N SER A 77 1.35 4.64 -24.03
CA SER A 77 0.00 4.42 -24.56
C SER A 77 -1.01 3.97 -23.49
N LYS A 78 -0.53 3.72 -22.26
CA LYS A 78 -1.36 3.25 -21.16
C LYS A 78 -2.11 4.41 -20.51
N ASN A 79 -3.31 4.14 -19.99
CA ASN A 79 -4.08 5.16 -19.27
C ASN A 79 -3.44 5.47 -17.91
N LEU A 80 -3.13 6.74 -17.67
CA LEU A 80 -2.55 7.27 -16.44
C LEU A 80 -3.53 8.09 -15.59
N ASP A 81 -4.82 8.09 -15.91
CA ASP A 81 -5.81 8.88 -15.14
C ASP A 81 -5.91 8.40 -13.70
N TRP A 82 -5.78 7.07 -13.46
CA TRP A 82 -5.71 6.52 -12.11
C TRP A 82 -4.59 7.13 -11.27
N PHE A 83 -3.46 7.49 -11.89
CA PHE A 83 -2.32 8.09 -11.20
C PHE A 83 -2.54 9.57 -10.92
N PHE A 84 -2.80 10.36 -11.96
CA PHE A 84 -2.88 11.81 -11.85
C PHE A 84 -4.20 12.31 -11.27
N ASP A 85 -5.33 11.69 -11.61
CA ASP A 85 -6.64 12.19 -11.21
C ASP A 85 -7.13 11.54 -9.91
N HIS A 86 -6.63 10.34 -9.58
CA HIS A 86 -7.04 9.60 -8.38
C HIS A 86 -5.92 9.48 -7.35
N TYR A 87 -4.82 8.77 -7.66
CA TYR A 87 -3.84 8.38 -6.63
C TYR A 87 -3.16 9.57 -5.96
N ILE A 88 -2.63 10.55 -6.72
CA ILE A 88 -1.95 11.74 -6.15
C ILE A 88 -2.90 12.71 -5.45
N ASN A 89 -4.20 12.66 -5.78
CA ASN A 89 -5.26 13.48 -5.17
C ASN A 89 -5.96 12.81 -3.99
N PHE A 90 -5.53 11.60 -3.62
CA PHE A 90 -6.19 10.80 -2.58
C PHE A 90 -5.41 10.82 -1.27
N SER A 91 -6.11 11.01 -0.15
CA SER A 91 -5.54 10.98 1.20
C SER A 91 -6.30 10.07 2.16
N GLU A 92 -7.44 9.53 1.73
CA GLU A 92 -8.30 8.70 2.56
C GLU A 92 -7.71 7.30 2.81
N LEU A 93 -8.34 6.56 3.70
CA LEU A 93 -7.94 5.22 4.10
C LEU A 93 -8.34 4.20 3.05
N LEU A 94 -7.39 3.40 2.58
CA LEU A 94 -7.64 2.23 1.75
C LEU A 94 -7.82 1.00 2.64
N ASP A 95 -8.75 0.13 2.31
CA ASP A 95 -9.01 -1.16 2.97
C ASP A 95 -9.42 -2.18 1.92
N TYR A 96 -8.49 -2.99 1.49
CA TYR A 96 -8.72 -4.09 0.57
C TYR A 96 -8.80 -5.41 1.32
N LYS A 97 -9.61 -6.33 0.85
CA LYS A 97 -9.77 -7.65 1.43
C LYS A 97 -9.78 -8.71 0.34
N ILE A 98 -9.06 -9.80 0.57
CA ILE A 98 -9.20 -11.00 -0.26
C ILE A 98 -10.34 -11.86 0.25
N GLU A 99 -11.22 -12.29 -0.66
CA GLU A 99 -12.23 -13.33 -0.39
C GLU A 99 -12.07 -14.50 -1.35
N ILE A 100 -12.33 -15.70 -0.83
CA ILE A 100 -12.37 -16.93 -1.63
C ILE A 100 -13.81 -17.41 -1.70
N ASN A 101 -14.27 -17.68 -2.91
CA ASN A 101 -15.52 -18.37 -3.19
C ASN A 101 -15.22 -19.58 -4.08
N LYS A 102 -15.26 -20.79 -3.50
CA LYS A 102 -14.83 -22.01 -4.18
C LYS A 102 -13.40 -21.89 -4.67
N ASN A 103 -13.16 -21.91 -6.00
CA ASN A 103 -11.85 -21.80 -6.64
C ASN A 103 -11.56 -20.40 -7.20
N LYS A 104 -12.36 -19.41 -6.83
CA LYS A 104 -12.19 -18.04 -7.30
C LYS A 104 -11.81 -17.11 -6.16
N VAL A 105 -10.91 -16.21 -6.44
CA VAL A 105 -10.50 -15.14 -5.52
C VAL A 105 -11.03 -13.81 -6.04
N SER A 106 -11.70 -13.09 -5.19
CA SER A 106 -12.11 -11.71 -5.43
C SER A 106 -11.41 -10.76 -4.48
N ILE A 107 -11.19 -9.53 -4.92
CA ILE A 107 -10.66 -8.45 -4.11
C ILE A 107 -11.79 -7.49 -3.84
N LEU A 108 -12.13 -7.34 -2.57
CA LEU A 108 -13.13 -6.40 -2.13
C LEU A 108 -12.47 -5.11 -1.64
N ASP A 109 -12.91 -4.00 -2.18
CA ASP A 109 -12.59 -2.68 -1.67
C ASP A 109 -13.60 -2.31 -0.58
N LYS A 110 -13.11 -2.21 0.67
CA LYS A 110 -13.87 -1.79 1.85
C LYS A 110 -13.65 -0.34 2.23
N SER A 111 -12.83 0.38 1.45
CA SER A 111 -12.58 1.78 1.66
C SER A 111 -13.87 2.59 1.66
N LYS A 112 -13.91 3.65 2.48
CA LYS A 112 -15.06 4.56 2.53
C LYS A 112 -15.24 5.30 1.20
N GLU A 113 -14.14 5.82 0.66
CA GLU A 113 -14.07 6.39 -0.67
C GLU A 113 -13.38 5.40 -1.61
N LYS A 114 -14.02 5.14 -2.74
CA LYS A 114 -13.52 4.17 -3.71
C LYS A 114 -12.76 4.86 -4.81
N ILE A 115 -11.51 4.41 -4.99
CA ILE A 115 -10.68 4.84 -6.11
C ILE A 115 -10.24 3.63 -6.93
N GLN A 116 -10.21 3.81 -8.24
CA GLN A 116 -9.71 2.77 -9.15
C GLN A 116 -8.21 2.99 -9.38
N ILE A 117 -7.40 2.18 -8.72
CA ILE A 117 -5.94 2.17 -8.85
C ILE A 117 -5.45 0.75 -9.09
N PRO A 118 -4.33 0.55 -9.78
CA PRO A 118 -3.73 -0.77 -9.92
C PRO A 118 -3.35 -1.34 -8.55
N ILE A 119 -3.77 -2.58 -8.28
CA ILE A 119 -3.46 -3.26 -7.02
C ILE A 119 -2.37 -4.30 -7.28
N PRO A 120 -1.17 -4.16 -6.67
CA PRO A 120 -0.13 -5.18 -6.76
C PRO A 120 -0.57 -6.47 -6.07
N ILE A 121 -0.42 -7.60 -6.76
CA ILE A 121 -0.73 -8.92 -6.24
C ILE A 121 0.47 -9.84 -6.41
N LYS A 122 0.77 -10.59 -5.38
CA LYS A 122 1.81 -11.61 -5.38
C LYS A 122 1.23 -12.98 -5.09
N LYS A 123 1.42 -13.92 -6.00
CA LYS A 123 1.21 -15.34 -5.79
C LYS A 123 2.52 -15.99 -5.33
N VAL A 124 2.45 -16.83 -4.31
CA VAL A 124 3.57 -17.63 -3.81
C VAL A 124 3.19 -19.09 -3.91
N PHE A 125 4.02 -19.90 -4.55
CA PHE A 125 3.81 -21.33 -4.74
C PHE A 125 4.54 -22.18 -3.69
N LYS A 126 4.21 -23.47 -3.60
CA LYS A 126 4.79 -24.39 -2.62
C LYS A 126 6.31 -24.56 -2.78
N ASN A 127 6.82 -24.48 -4.00
CA ASN A 127 8.25 -24.48 -4.32
C ASN A 127 8.95 -23.14 -4.00
N ASN A 128 8.24 -22.17 -3.37
CA ASN A 128 8.67 -20.81 -3.08
C ASN A 128 8.90 -19.92 -4.33
N SER A 129 8.55 -20.36 -5.53
CA SER A 129 8.48 -19.45 -6.67
C SER A 129 7.40 -18.39 -6.45
N THR A 130 7.54 -17.24 -7.09
CA THR A 130 6.60 -16.13 -6.97
C THR A 130 6.19 -15.59 -8.33
N PHE A 131 4.94 -15.16 -8.43
CA PHE A 131 4.41 -14.49 -9.61
C PHE A 131 3.73 -13.19 -9.16
N ASN A 132 4.19 -12.05 -9.70
CA ASN A 132 3.66 -10.73 -9.40
C ASN A 132 2.88 -10.22 -10.60
N PHE A 133 1.75 -9.58 -10.36
CA PHE A 133 0.94 -8.92 -11.38
C PHE A 133 0.14 -7.77 -10.78
N LEU A 134 -0.40 -6.90 -11.66
CA LEU A 134 -1.30 -5.83 -11.27
C LEU A 134 -2.74 -6.22 -11.56
N TYR A 135 -3.60 -6.05 -10.56
CA TYR A 135 -5.04 -6.21 -10.69
C TYR A 135 -5.65 -4.84 -11.04
N LEU A 136 -6.22 -4.75 -12.23
CA LEU A 136 -6.69 -3.47 -12.79
C LEU A 136 -8.21 -3.32 -12.75
N ASN A 137 -8.93 -4.42 -12.69
CA ASN A 137 -10.39 -4.42 -12.75
C ASN A 137 -10.98 -5.09 -11.51
N TYR A 138 -11.58 -4.32 -10.63
CA TYR A 138 -12.15 -4.78 -9.35
C TYR A 138 -13.37 -5.70 -9.49
N LYS A 139 -13.89 -5.88 -10.71
CA LYS A 139 -14.99 -6.81 -10.99
C LYS A 139 -14.52 -8.19 -11.41
N ASP A 140 -13.24 -8.32 -11.77
CA ASP A 140 -12.70 -9.58 -12.21
C ASP A 140 -12.43 -10.51 -11.02
N GLU A 141 -12.73 -11.78 -11.19
CA GLU A 141 -12.35 -12.83 -10.26
C GLU A 141 -11.08 -13.52 -10.75
N ILE A 142 -10.16 -13.79 -9.86
CA ILE A 142 -8.95 -14.55 -10.14
C ILE A 142 -9.31 -16.04 -10.04
N ASP A 143 -9.31 -16.74 -11.15
CA ASP A 143 -9.55 -18.19 -11.18
C ASP A 143 -8.31 -18.95 -10.71
N LEU A 144 -8.49 -19.82 -9.73
CA LEU A 144 -7.45 -20.67 -9.15
C LEU A 144 -7.60 -22.15 -9.54
N SER A 145 -8.53 -22.48 -10.43
CA SER A 145 -8.89 -23.88 -10.76
C SER A 145 -7.71 -24.72 -11.22
N TYR A 146 -6.68 -24.09 -11.76
CA TYR A 146 -5.49 -24.75 -12.29
C TYR A 146 -4.23 -24.57 -11.42
N GLU A 147 -4.35 -23.97 -10.23
CA GLU A 147 -3.20 -23.60 -9.40
C GLU A 147 -3.07 -24.49 -8.15
N ASN A 148 -2.94 -25.82 -8.34
CA ASN A 148 -2.86 -26.80 -7.23
C ASN A 148 -1.66 -26.59 -6.29
N ASP A 149 -0.61 -25.90 -6.75
CA ASP A 149 0.61 -25.65 -5.99
C ASP A 149 0.67 -24.26 -5.35
N LEU A 150 -0.45 -23.54 -5.38
CA LEU A 150 -0.52 -22.22 -4.76
C LEU A 150 -0.45 -22.34 -3.23
N LYS A 151 0.48 -21.58 -2.63
CA LYS A 151 0.72 -21.53 -1.19
C LYS A 151 0.06 -20.31 -0.55
N LYS A 152 0.15 -19.16 -1.21
CA LYS A 152 -0.32 -17.88 -0.66
C LYS A 152 -0.62 -16.87 -1.76
N ILE A 153 -1.63 -16.04 -1.56
CA ILE A 153 -1.88 -14.81 -2.33
C ILE A 153 -1.78 -13.61 -1.37
N ILE A 154 -1.14 -12.54 -1.84
CA ILE A 154 -0.92 -11.33 -1.06
C ILE A 154 -1.31 -10.13 -1.92
N ILE A 155 -2.16 -9.26 -1.39
CA ILE A 155 -2.41 -7.90 -1.92
C ILE A 155 -1.32 -6.98 -1.38
N ASP A 156 -0.83 -6.10 -2.23
CA ASP A 156 0.12 -5.04 -1.89
C ASP A 156 1.30 -5.55 -1.04
N PRO A 157 2.11 -6.50 -1.58
CA PRO A 157 3.18 -7.15 -0.83
C PRO A 157 4.25 -6.18 -0.30
N ASP A 158 4.43 -5.04 -0.98
CA ASP A 158 5.43 -4.03 -0.67
C ASP A 158 4.88 -2.82 0.08
N ASN A 159 3.61 -2.87 0.50
CA ASN A 159 2.87 -1.79 1.19
C ASN A 159 2.89 -0.44 0.46
N LEU A 160 2.76 -0.45 -0.86
CA LEU A 160 2.74 0.75 -1.68
C LEU A 160 1.45 1.54 -1.51
N LEU A 161 0.33 0.85 -1.26
CA LEU A 161 -1.00 1.43 -1.10
C LEU A 161 -1.27 1.87 0.35
N VAL A 162 -0.49 1.38 1.31
CA VAL A 162 -0.63 1.68 2.74
C VAL A 162 -2.04 1.39 3.25
N ASP A 163 -2.46 0.13 3.05
CA ASP A 163 -3.74 -0.38 3.53
C ASP A 163 -3.86 -0.33 5.05
N ILE A 164 -5.04 0.07 5.55
CA ILE A 164 -5.27 0.23 7.00
C ILE A 164 -5.36 -1.11 7.74
N ASN A 165 -5.70 -2.19 7.02
CA ASN A 165 -5.84 -3.53 7.58
C ASN A 165 -5.18 -4.61 6.71
N SER A 166 -3.87 -4.58 6.62
CA SER A 166 -3.13 -5.56 5.83
C SER A 166 -3.21 -7.02 6.33
N GLN A 167 -3.87 -7.27 7.46
CA GLN A 167 -4.14 -8.64 7.95
C GLN A 167 -5.17 -9.38 7.10
N ASN A 168 -6.05 -8.69 6.41
CA ASN A 168 -7.04 -9.26 5.48
C ASN A 168 -6.55 -9.28 4.02
N ASN A 169 -5.34 -8.77 3.76
CA ASN A 169 -4.72 -8.66 2.44
C ASN A 169 -4.01 -9.94 1.99
N TYR A 170 -4.12 -11.03 2.71
CA TYR A 170 -3.54 -12.29 2.26
C TYR A 170 -4.38 -13.49 2.63
N ILE A 171 -4.26 -14.52 1.80
CA ILE A 171 -4.79 -15.85 2.05
C ILE A 171 -3.66 -16.87 1.97
N ASN A 172 -3.68 -17.80 2.91
CA ASN A 172 -2.72 -18.88 2.98
C ASN A 172 -3.45 -20.22 2.81
N PHE A 173 -3.08 -20.98 1.79
CA PHE A 173 -3.70 -22.26 1.44
C PHE A 173 -3.10 -23.45 2.19
N VAL A 174 -1.89 -23.31 2.70
CA VAL A 174 -1.13 -24.42 3.32
C VAL A 174 -1.22 -24.43 4.84
N SER A 175 -1.39 -23.27 5.48
CA SER A 175 -1.44 -23.16 6.93
C SER A 175 -2.79 -22.67 7.42
N LYS A 176 -3.45 -23.51 8.24
CA LYS A 176 -4.75 -23.17 8.84
C LYS A 176 -4.65 -22.30 10.11
N ARG A 177 -3.47 -22.09 10.66
CA ARG A 177 -3.30 -21.36 11.94
C ARG A 177 -2.33 -20.20 11.78
N LYS A 178 -2.84 -18.98 12.03
CA LYS A 178 -1.99 -17.78 12.20
C LYS A 178 -1.32 -17.90 13.57
N LYS A 179 0.01 -17.90 13.59
CA LYS A 179 0.75 -17.84 14.87
C LYS A 179 0.60 -16.43 15.44
N THR A 180 0.20 -16.34 16.70
CA THR A 180 0.18 -15.08 17.43
C THR A 180 1.54 -14.87 18.09
N LYS A 181 2.15 -13.71 17.90
CA LYS A 181 3.42 -13.33 18.53
C LYS A 181 3.18 -12.36 19.68
N LEU A 182 3.91 -12.57 20.77
CA LEU A 182 3.94 -11.63 21.88
C LEU A 182 5.01 -10.56 21.60
N ARG A 183 4.66 -9.30 21.75
CA ARG A 183 5.52 -8.15 21.48
C ARG A 183 5.49 -7.16 22.64
N PHE A 184 6.61 -6.46 22.85
CA PHE A 184 6.60 -5.29 23.72
C PHE A 184 5.81 -4.14 23.07
N TYR A 185 5.16 -3.32 23.87
CA TYR A 185 4.35 -2.18 23.40
C TYR A 185 5.17 -1.15 22.61
N THR A 186 6.48 -1.09 22.81
CA THR A 186 7.39 -0.20 22.07
C THR A 186 7.80 -0.72 20.70
N ASP A 187 7.49 -1.98 20.38
CA ASP A 187 7.84 -2.56 19.10
C ASP A 187 7.00 -1.95 17.98
N ILE A 188 7.57 -1.90 16.78
CA ILE A 188 6.86 -1.46 15.59
C ILE A 188 5.75 -2.47 15.27
N GLU A 189 4.53 -1.95 15.10
CA GLU A 189 3.36 -2.74 14.77
C GLU A 189 3.55 -3.46 13.42
N SER A 190 3.46 -4.78 13.40
CA SER A 190 3.42 -5.55 12.16
C SER A 190 1.99 -5.67 11.67
N THR A 191 1.78 -5.31 10.43
CA THR A 191 0.48 -5.36 9.79
C THR A 191 0.12 -6.72 9.21
N THR A 192 1.08 -7.68 9.20
CA THR A 192 0.92 -9.01 8.57
C THR A 192 0.79 -10.17 9.54
N GLU A 193 1.02 -9.96 10.83
CA GLU A 193 1.00 -11.00 11.86
C GLU A 193 -0.02 -10.69 12.95
N ASN A 194 -0.63 -11.74 13.52
CA ASN A 194 -1.39 -11.57 14.75
C ASN A 194 -0.42 -11.32 15.89
N GLN A 195 -0.62 -10.24 16.65
CA GLN A 195 0.27 -9.84 17.73
C GLN A 195 -0.53 -9.47 18.98
N ILE A 196 0.03 -9.81 20.12
CA ILE A 196 -0.43 -9.36 21.43
C ILE A 196 0.67 -8.46 21.98
N TYR A 197 0.37 -7.20 22.19
CA TYR A 197 1.28 -6.27 22.80
C TYR A 197 1.10 -6.27 24.30
N TYR A 198 2.20 -6.33 25.03
CA TYR A 198 2.19 -6.21 26.46
C TYR A 198 3.14 -5.12 26.92
N ARG A 199 2.76 -4.44 27.98
CA ARG A 199 3.55 -3.42 28.63
C ARG A 199 3.55 -3.73 30.13
N PRO A 200 4.64 -4.28 30.68
CA PRO A 200 4.75 -4.42 32.13
C PRO A 200 4.74 -3.05 32.77
N GLN A 201 3.93 -2.86 33.77
CA GLN A 201 3.91 -1.67 34.60
C GLN A 201 4.37 -2.04 36.00
N LEU A 202 5.29 -1.24 36.54
CA LEU A 202 5.69 -1.36 37.94
C LEU A 202 5.03 -0.19 38.68
N GLY A 203 4.10 -0.50 39.55
CA GLY A 203 3.53 0.45 40.47
C GLY A 203 4.23 0.37 41.81
N TYR A 204 4.46 1.50 42.48
CA TYR A 204 4.91 1.55 43.86
C TYR A 204 3.77 2.06 44.72
N ASN A 205 3.38 1.26 45.71
CA ASN A 205 2.43 1.69 46.75
C ASN A 205 3.20 1.80 48.04
N PHE A 206 2.97 2.89 48.75
CA PHE A 206 3.68 3.18 50.00
C PHE A 206 3.45 2.12 51.09
N TYR A 207 2.33 1.40 51.01
CA TYR A 207 1.98 0.35 51.96
C TYR A 207 2.45 -1.05 51.55
N ASP A 208 2.37 -1.33 50.26
CA ASP A 208 2.59 -2.71 49.74
C ASP A 208 3.92 -2.84 48.96
N GLY A 209 4.63 -1.74 48.78
CA GLY A 209 5.88 -1.73 48.01
C GLY A 209 5.67 -1.79 46.50
N LEU A 210 6.55 -2.47 45.78
CA LEU A 210 6.50 -2.66 44.35
C LEU A 210 5.39 -3.65 43.96
N LEU A 211 4.44 -3.16 43.15
CA LEU A 211 3.36 -3.97 42.58
C LEU A 211 3.63 -4.27 41.11
N PRO A 212 3.63 -5.52 40.68
CA PRO A 212 3.59 -5.84 39.25
C PRO A 212 2.20 -5.51 38.69
N GLY A 213 2.15 -4.73 37.63
CA GLY A 213 0.94 -4.39 36.90
C GLY A 213 0.79 -5.19 35.60
#